data_52b9f0e704ecac892fad262bd463a411
#
_entry.id   52b9f0e704ecac892fad262bd463a411
#
_cell.length_a   1.000
_cell.length_b   1.000
_cell.length_c   1.000
_cell.angle_alpha   90.00
_cell.angle_beta   90.00
_cell.angle_gamma   90.00
#
_symmetry.space_group_name_H-M   'P 1'
#
loop_
_entity.id
_entity.type
_entity.pdbx_description
1 polymer ?
#
loop_
_entity_poly.entity_id
_entity_poly.type
_entity_poly.pdbx_seq_one_letter_code
_entity_poly.pdbx_strand_id
1 'polypeptide(L)'
;IRAAGRIVTVSGWRSHAEQQVLYADSVRDNGLEFTQKYVALPGCSEHETGLAIDVGEAREVIDFIRPAFPDTGVCAAFRRAAARYGFIERYPKGAQAVTGIGHEPWHFRYVGWPHAGLMAQRGVTLEEYIGALGAYTPEQPLHAEAGGRGFDIFRVPLGPEGARFDAPRDRVWQASADNCGGLVVTVWGAV
;
A
#
# COMPACT_ATOMS: atom_id res chain seq x y z
N ILE A 1 -2.83 1.66 20.61
CA ILE A 1 -1.87 0.52 20.75
C ILE A 1 -0.56 1.13 21.21
N ARG A 2 -0.20 0.95 22.50
CA ARG A 2 1.15 1.30 22.96
C ARG A 2 2.09 0.15 22.54
N ALA A 3 2.51 0.15 21.28
CA ALA A 3 3.55 -0.75 20.79
C ALA A 3 4.96 -0.15 21.02
N ALA A 4 5.05 0.90 21.84
CA ALA A 4 6.31 1.55 22.14
C ALA A 4 7.29 0.55 22.74
N GLY A 5 8.41 0.33 22.06
CA GLY A 5 9.53 -0.47 22.51
C GLY A 5 9.59 -1.92 21.99
N ARG A 6 8.62 -2.36 21.14
CA ARG A 6 8.64 -3.73 20.58
C ARG A 6 8.56 -3.77 19.05
N ILE A 7 8.19 -2.68 18.39
CA ILE A 7 8.22 -2.53 16.92
C ILE A 7 9.15 -1.37 16.59
N VAL A 8 10.02 -1.58 15.63
CA VAL A 8 10.94 -0.57 15.09
C VAL A 8 10.68 -0.36 13.62
N THR A 9 10.88 0.86 13.16
CA THR A 9 10.96 1.18 11.73
C THR A 9 12.30 0.68 11.22
N VAL A 10 12.29 -0.10 10.14
CA VAL A 10 13.48 -0.67 9.51
C VAL A 10 13.85 0.13 8.26
N SER A 11 12.88 0.42 7.40
CA SER A 11 13.08 1.21 6.19
C SER A 11 11.86 2.10 5.94
N GLY A 12 12.09 3.32 5.48
CA GLY A 12 11.07 4.27 5.07
C GLY A 12 11.29 4.72 3.64
N TRP A 13 11.28 6.04 3.38
CA TRP A 13 11.60 6.57 2.07
C TRP A 13 13.03 6.21 1.65
N ARG A 14 13.17 5.89 0.36
CA ARG A 14 14.44 5.53 -0.26
C ARG A 14 14.54 6.22 -1.62
N SER A 15 15.65 6.87 -1.90
CA SER A 15 15.88 7.47 -3.21
C SER A 15 16.12 6.41 -4.29
N HIS A 16 15.94 6.80 -5.55
CA HIS A 16 16.24 5.94 -6.69
C HIS A 16 17.69 5.43 -6.68
N ALA A 17 18.65 6.29 -6.33
CA ALA A 17 20.07 5.92 -6.25
C ALA A 17 20.32 4.88 -5.14
N GLU A 18 19.71 5.05 -3.97
CA GLU A 18 19.81 4.07 -2.88
C GLU A 18 19.16 2.73 -3.26
N GLN A 19 18.04 2.76 -4.00
CA GLN A 19 17.41 1.55 -4.51
C GLN A 19 18.30 0.81 -5.52
N GLN A 20 19.02 1.55 -6.40
CA GLN A 20 19.99 0.95 -7.33
C GLN A 20 21.11 0.22 -6.57
N VAL A 21 21.69 0.86 -5.56
CA VAL A 21 22.73 0.26 -4.72
C VAL A 21 22.21 -0.97 -4.00
N LEU A 22 21.06 -0.86 -3.35
CA LEU A 22 20.43 -1.98 -2.62
C LEU A 22 20.18 -3.18 -3.54
N TYR A 23 19.65 -2.94 -4.75
CA TYR A 23 19.39 -4.00 -5.72
C TYR A 23 20.68 -4.69 -6.17
N ALA A 24 21.71 -3.90 -6.54
CA ALA A 24 23.01 -4.44 -6.96
C ALA A 24 23.70 -5.24 -5.85
N ASP A 25 23.69 -4.72 -4.63
CA ASP A 25 24.27 -5.39 -3.45
C ASP A 25 23.51 -6.69 -3.14
N SER A 26 22.17 -6.68 -3.22
CA SER A 26 21.38 -7.89 -3.03
C SER A 26 21.67 -8.95 -4.09
N VAL A 27 21.82 -8.56 -5.36
CA VAL A 27 22.21 -9.51 -6.42
C VAL A 27 23.56 -10.12 -6.14
N ARG A 28 24.56 -9.32 -5.72
CA ARG A 28 25.91 -9.79 -5.40
C ARG A 28 25.90 -10.76 -4.22
N ASP A 29 25.17 -10.42 -3.15
CA ASP A 29 25.26 -11.10 -1.86
C ASP A 29 24.29 -12.29 -1.74
N ASN A 30 23.13 -12.23 -2.39
CA ASN A 30 22.07 -13.21 -2.27
C ASN A 30 21.68 -13.90 -3.61
N GLY A 31 22.19 -13.39 -4.73
CA GLY A 31 21.85 -13.88 -6.07
C GLY A 31 20.58 -13.29 -6.66
N LEU A 32 20.44 -13.44 -7.98
CA LEU A 32 19.35 -12.79 -8.75
C LEU A 32 17.96 -13.30 -8.37
N GLU A 33 17.80 -14.61 -8.18
CA GLU A 33 16.50 -15.22 -7.84
C GLU A 33 15.94 -14.68 -6.50
N PHE A 34 16.79 -14.62 -5.48
CA PHE A 34 16.40 -14.03 -4.19
C PHE A 34 16.05 -12.56 -4.35
N THR A 35 16.88 -11.81 -5.07
CA THR A 35 16.69 -10.36 -5.24
C THR A 35 15.38 -10.06 -5.97
N GLN A 36 15.10 -10.73 -7.06
CA GLN A 36 13.83 -10.56 -7.80
C GLN A 36 12.59 -10.89 -6.97
N LYS A 37 12.73 -11.72 -5.96
CA LYS A 37 11.63 -12.12 -5.07
C LYS A 37 11.34 -11.12 -3.96
N TYR A 38 12.36 -10.39 -3.48
CA TYR A 38 12.27 -9.56 -2.26
C TYR A 38 12.74 -8.13 -2.43
N VAL A 39 13.29 -7.76 -3.57
CA VAL A 39 13.80 -6.40 -3.81
C VAL A 39 13.27 -5.90 -5.14
N ALA A 40 12.45 -4.87 -5.10
CA ALA A 40 11.91 -4.27 -6.30
C ALA A 40 13.02 -3.67 -7.18
N LEU A 41 12.82 -3.71 -8.50
CA LEU A 41 13.69 -3.01 -9.45
C LEU A 41 13.74 -1.50 -9.12
N PRO A 42 14.89 -0.84 -9.33
CA PRO A 42 14.96 0.62 -9.26
C PRO A 42 13.91 1.28 -10.15
N GLY A 43 13.19 2.26 -9.62
CA GLY A 43 12.04 2.90 -10.28
C GLY A 43 10.70 2.17 -10.09
N CYS A 44 10.72 0.96 -9.51
CA CYS A 44 9.53 0.17 -9.19
C CYS A 44 9.31 -0.01 -7.69
N SER A 45 10.21 0.51 -6.85
CA SER A 45 10.10 0.39 -5.39
C SER A 45 9.07 1.35 -4.83
N GLU A 46 8.14 0.84 -4.01
CA GLU A 46 7.17 1.69 -3.31
C GLU A 46 7.82 2.62 -2.29
N HIS A 47 9.02 2.29 -1.79
CA HIS A 47 9.80 3.17 -0.91
C HIS A 47 10.21 4.48 -1.60
N GLU A 48 10.38 4.48 -2.93
CA GLU A 48 10.68 5.69 -3.70
C GLU A 48 9.51 6.68 -3.70
N THR A 49 8.29 6.23 -3.43
CA THR A 49 7.09 7.08 -3.34
C THR A 49 6.93 7.78 -1.99
N GLY A 50 7.64 7.33 -0.95
CA GLY A 50 7.43 7.76 0.44
C GLY A 50 6.16 7.19 1.08
N LEU A 51 5.46 6.27 0.42
CA LEU A 51 4.20 5.68 0.91
C LEU A 51 4.37 4.26 1.48
N ALA A 52 5.59 3.73 1.50
CA ALA A 52 5.89 2.43 2.07
C ALA A 52 6.77 2.54 3.32
N ILE A 53 6.58 1.60 4.24
CA ILE A 53 7.36 1.45 5.46
C ILE A 53 7.58 -0.02 5.77
N ASP A 54 8.83 -0.39 6.04
CA ASP A 54 9.17 -1.67 6.63
C ASP A 54 9.27 -1.54 8.14
N VAL A 55 8.66 -2.48 8.84
CA VAL A 55 8.68 -2.56 10.29
C VAL A 55 9.17 -3.92 10.74
N GLY A 56 9.82 -3.96 11.90
CA GLY A 56 10.34 -5.19 12.48
C GLY A 56 10.00 -5.30 13.96
N GLU A 57 10.00 -6.53 14.48
CA GLU A 57 10.05 -6.73 15.92
C GLU A 57 11.39 -6.25 16.46
N ALA A 58 11.40 -5.49 17.56
CA ALA A 58 12.62 -5.03 18.19
C ALA A 58 13.47 -6.22 18.68
N ARG A 59 14.65 -6.40 18.12
CA ARG A 59 15.63 -7.47 18.40
C ARG A 59 17.03 -6.89 18.43
N GLU A 60 17.99 -7.59 19.03
CA GLU A 60 19.40 -7.20 19.03
C GLU A 60 19.98 -7.04 17.61
N VAL A 61 19.59 -7.95 16.71
CA VAL A 61 19.98 -7.93 15.30
C VAL A 61 18.75 -7.86 14.44
N ILE A 62 18.71 -6.92 13.53
CA ILE A 62 17.61 -6.71 12.57
C ILE A 62 18.15 -6.97 11.17
N ASP A 63 17.52 -7.89 10.45
CA ASP A 63 17.73 -8.06 9.02
C ASP A 63 17.03 -6.92 8.27
N PHE A 64 17.77 -6.12 7.51
CA PHE A 64 17.23 -4.96 6.80
C PHE A 64 16.49 -5.32 5.51
N ILE A 65 16.67 -6.54 4.97
CA ILE A 65 15.95 -7.01 3.79
C ILE A 65 14.71 -7.81 4.20
N ARG A 66 14.83 -8.63 5.25
CA ARG A 66 13.76 -9.52 5.71
C ARG A 66 13.58 -9.41 7.23
N PRO A 67 13.14 -8.26 7.74
CA PRO A 67 12.97 -8.08 9.16
C PRO A 67 11.91 -9.05 9.72
N ALA A 68 12.17 -9.56 10.92
CA ALA A 68 11.22 -10.45 11.57
C ALA A 68 9.96 -9.68 11.97
N PHE A 69 8.81 -10.10 11.47
CA PHE A 69 7.51 -9.55 11.80
C PHE A 69 6.47 -10.68 11.92
N PRO A 70 6.51 -11.45 13.02
CA PRO A 70 5.67 -12.63 13.21
C PRO A 70 4.18 -12.27 13.33
N ASP A 71 3.30 -13.24 13.00
CA ASP A 71 1.86 -13.06 13.18
C ASP A 71 1.41 -13.40 14.62
N THR A 72 2.16 -12.89 15.59
CA THR A 72 1.89 -13.06 17.03
C THR A 72 2.15 -11.77 17.80
N GLY A 73 1.65 -11.67 19.02
CA GLY A 73 1.96 -10.58 19.92
C GLY A 73 1.68 -9.20 19.36
N VAL A 74 2.64 -8.29 19.53
CA VAL A 74 2.53 -6.89 19.12
C VAL A 74 2.52 -6.72 17.59
N CYS A 75 3.23 -7.57 16.84
CA CYS A 75 3.25 -7.52 15.38
C CYS A 75 1.88 -7.89 14.80
N ALA A 76 1.22 -8.93 15.31
CA ALA A 76 -0.15 -9.25 14.93
C ALA A 76 -1.14 -8.14 15.31
N ALA A 77 -0.97 -7.50 16.47
CA ALA A 77 -1.80 -6.37 16.87
C ALA A 77 -1.62 -5.16 15.93
N PHE A 78 -0.39 -4.88 15.52
CA PHE A 78 -0.08 -3.83 14.53
C PHE A 78 -0.76 -4.13 13.20
N ARG A 79 -0.58 -5.35 12.65
CA ARG A 79 -1.18 -5.77 11.38
C ARG A 79 -2.70 -5.61 11.38
N ARG A 80 -3.39 -6.07 12.44
CA ARG A 80 -4.85 -5.90 12.57
C ARG A 80 -5.28 -4.43 12.66
N ALA A 81 -4.44 -3.56 13.18
CA ALA A 81 -4.76 -2.14 13.31
C ALA A 81 -4.42 -1.32 12.05
N ALA A 82 -3.50 -1.78 11.21
CA ALA A 82 -2.91 -1.03 10.11
C ALA A 82 -3.97 -0.38 9.18
N ALA A 83 -5.00 -1.14 8.79
CA ALA A 83 -6.06 -0.67 7.91
C ALA A 83 -6.84 0.53 8.49
N ARG A 84 -6.98 0.62 9.82
CA ARG A 84 -7.63 1.77 10.48
C ARG A 84 -6.84 3.07 10.34
N TYR A 85 -5.55 2.96 10.01
CA TYR A 85 -4.63 4.09 9.80
C TYR A 85 -4.25 4.29 8.34
N GLY A 86 -4.96 3.63 7.41
CA GLY A 86 -4.73 3.76 5.99
C GLY A 86 -3.61 2.90 5.42
N PHE A 87 -3.09 1.93 6.17
CA PHE A 87 -2.03 1.02 5.74
C PHE A 87 -2.55 -0.38 5.45
N ILE A 88 -1.97 -1.02 4.46
CA ILE A 88 -2.18 -2.43 4.13
C ILE A 88 -0.87 -3.21 4.27
N GLU A 89 -0.94 -4.50 4.63
CA GLU A 89 0.14 -5.45 4.35
C GLU A 89 0.18 -5.63 2.84
N ARG A 90 1.26 -5.16 2.21
CA ARG A 90 1.30 -5.00 0.75
C ARG A 90 1.45 -6.31 0.00
N TYR A 91 2.21 -7.24 0.54
CA TYR A 91 2.56 -8.53 -0.08
C TYR A 91 2.14 -9.70 0.81
N PRO A 92 0.82 -9.95 0.93
CA PRO A 92 0.32 -10.99 1.82
C PRO A 92 0.66 -12.39 1.33
N LYS A 93 0.65 -13.34 2.25
CA LYS A 93 0.97 -14.73 1.95
C LYS A 93 0.02 -15.30 0.89
N GLY A 94 0.59 -15.91 -0.14
CA GLY A 94 -0.16 -16.54 -1.25
C GLY A 94 -0.52 -15.61 -2.40
N ALA A 95 -0.22 -14.29 -2.30
CA ALA A 95 -0.57 -13.31 -3.33
C ALA A 95 0.53 -13.05 -4.37
N GLN A 96 1.66 -13.77 -4.33
CA GLN A 96 2.82 -13.51 -5.23
C GLN A 96 2.47 -13.57 -6.72
N ALA A 97 1.52 -14.42 -7.12
CA ALA A 97 1.08 -14.49 -8.52
C ALA A 97 0.39 -13.21 -9.00
N VAL A 98 -0.16 -12.42 -8.09
CA VAL A 98 -0.83 -11.13 -8.38
C VAL A 98 0.13 -9.98 -8.19
N THR A 99 0.87 -9.95 -7.07
CA THR A 99 1.72 -8.83 -6.67
C THR A 99 3.10 -8.82 -7.32
N GLY A 100 3.55 -9.98 -7.83
CA GLY A 100 4.90 -10.18 -8.37
C GLY A 100 6.01 -10.33 -7.31
N ILE A 101 5.74 -9.96 -6.04
CA ILE A 101 6.70 -9.97 -4.93
C ILE A 101 6.36 -11.10 -3.96
N GLY A 102 7.36 -11.69 -3.34
CA GLY A 102 7.20 -12.72 -2.30
C GLY A 102 6.47 -12.18 -1.07
N HIS A 103 6.07 -13.09 -0.16
CA HIS A 103 5.42 -12.68 1.09
C HIS A 103 6.37 -11.84 1.96
N GLU A 104 5.92 -10.62 2.29
CA GLU A 104 6.64 -9.65 3.11
C GLU A 104 5.76 -9.14 4.26
N PRO A 105 5.70 -9.86 5.39
CA PRO A 105 4.85 -9.49 6.52
C PRO A 105 5.24 -8.18 7.20
N TRP A 106 6.41 -7.66 6.89
CA TRP A 106 6.99 -6.41 7.41
C TRP A 106 6.64 -5.18 6.57
N HIS A 107 6.31 -5.35 5.27
CA HIS A 107 6.13 -4.27 4.31
C HIS A 107 4.68 -3.76 4.31
N PHE A 108 4.49 -2.51 4.71
CA PHE A 108 3.20 -1.84 4.75
C PHE A 108 3.16 -0.67 3.78
N ARG A 109 2.08 -0.61 2.99
CA ARG A 109 1.81 0.46 2.06
C ARG A 109 0.68 1.35 2.56
N TYR A 110 0.91 2.67 2.55
CA TYR A 110 -0.15 3.65 2.79
C TYR A 110 -0.99 3.81 1.51
N VAL A 111 -2.27 3.56 1.62
CA VAL A 111 -3.25 3.75 0.53
C VAL A 111 -4.38 4.69 0.96
N GLY A 112 -4.30 5.18 2.19
CA GLY A 112 -5.28 6.09 2.77
C GLY A 112 -6.54 5.38 3.27
N TRP A 113 -7.30 6.12 4.05
CA TRP A 113 -8.61 5.74 4.52
C TRP A 113 -9.68 6.42 3.64
N PRO A 114 -10.75 5.74 3.13
CA PRO A 114 -11.26 4.43 3.57
C PRO A 114 -10.67 3.21 2.84
N HIS A 115 -9.81 3.40 1.84
CA HIS A 115 -9.34 2.32 0.94
C HIS A 115 -8.73 1.13 1.68
N ALA A 116 -7.83 1.37 2.62
CA ALA A 116 -7.22 0.30 3.41
C ALA A 116 -8.26 -0.54 4.18
N GLY A 117 -9.27 0.12 4.73
CA GLY A 117 -10.40 -0.54 5.41
C GLY A 117 -11.23 -1.41 4.47
N LEU A 118 -11.55 -0.89 3.28
CA LEU A 118 -12.31 -1.62 2.26
C LEU A 118 -11.53 -2.82 1.71
N MET A 119 -10.23 -2.65 1.47
CA MET A 119 -9.36 -3.74 1.05
C MET A 119 -9.26 -4.84 2.11
N ALA A 120 -9.04 -4.47 3.37
CA ALA A 120 -8.99 -5.42 4.48
C ALA A 120 -10.31 -6.18 4.67
N GLN A 121 -11.45 -5.50 4.54
CA GLN A 121 -12.77 -6.10 4.62
C GLN A 121 -13.04 -7.10 3.50
N ARG A 122 -12.56 -6.82 2.29
CA ARG A 122 -12.74 -7.67 1.09
C ARG A 122 -11.67 -8.75 0.95
N GLY A 123 -10.57 -8.65 1.68
CA GLY A 123 -9.43 -9.58 1.59
C GLY A 123 -8.73 -9.54 0.23
N VAL A 124 -8.61 -8.35 -0.39
CA VAL A 124 -8.04 -8.16 -1.73
C VAL A 124 -6.70 -7.44 -1.68
N THR A 125 -5.84 -7.70 -2.66
CA THR A 125 -4.59 -6.97 -2.89
C THR A 125 -4.83 -5.57 -3.47
N LEU A 126 -3.79 -4.74 -3.53
CA LEU A 126 -3.88 -3.41 -4.14
C LEU A 126 -4.21 -3.50 -5.64
N GLU A 127 -3.62 -4.45 -6.34
CA GLU A 127 -3.85 -4.71 -7.76
C GLU A 127 -5.31 -5.08 -8.05
N GLU A 128 -5.84 -6.02 -7.28
CA GLU A 128 -7.24 -6.45 -7.39
C GLU A 128 -8.21 -5.32 -7.05
N TYR A 129 -7.89 -4.51 -6.04
CA TYR A 129 -8.70 -3.38 -5.65
C TYR A 129 -8.75 -2.30 -6.74
N ILE A 130 -7.58 -1.88 -7.27
CA ILE A 130 -7.48 -0.90 -8.35
C ILE A 130 -8.18 -1.43 -9.61
N GLY A 131 -7.97 -2.71 -9.95
CA GLY A 131 -8.65 -3.36 -11.07
C GLY A 131 -10.17 -3.30 -10.94
N ALA A 132 -10.70 -3.61 -9.76
CA ALA A 132 -12.14 -3.53 -9.48
C ALA A 132 -12.69 -2.10 -9.56
N LEU A 133 -11.90 -1.08 -9.19
CA LEU A 133 -12.31 0.32 -9.30
C LEU A 133 -12.49 0.78 -10.75
N GLY A 134 -11.93 0.07 -11.73
CA GLY A 134 -12.13 0.34 -13.16
C GLY A 134 -13.59 0.27 -13.62
N ALA A 135 -14.46 -0.41 -12.87
CA ALA A 135 -15.89 -0.52 -13.16
C ALA A 135 -16.73 0.68 -12.67
N TYR A 136 -16.14 1.58 -11.86
CA TYR A 136 -16.87 2.68 -11.23
C TYR A 136 -16.47 4.03 -11.85
N THR A 137 -17.50 4.78 -12.28
CA THR A 137 -17.37 6.09 -12.93
C THR A 137 -17.96 7.21 -12.05
N PRO A 138 -17.76 8.48 -12.40
CA PRO A 138 -18.44 9.58 -11.70
C PRO A 138 -19.97 9.44 -11.66
N GLU A 139 -20.58 8.86 -12.72
CA GLU A 139 -22.04 8.66 -12.83
C GLU A 139 -22.53 7.41 -12.07
N GLN A 140 -21.63 6.45 -11.86
CA GLN A 140 -21.91 5.17 -11.17
C GLN A 140 -20.78 4.85 -10.19
N PRO A 141 -20.63 5.62 -9.11
CA PRO A 141 -19.57 5.40 -8.14
C PRO A 141 -19.81 4.14 -7.30
N LEU A 142 -18.73 3.62 -6.74
CA LEU A 142 -18.81 2.64 -5.66
C LEU A 142 -19.31 3.36 -4.41
N HIS A 143 -20.53 3.05 -3.99
CA HIS A 143 -21.01 3.47 -2.68
C HIS A 143 -20.43 2.54 -1.61
N ALA A 144 -19.68 3.08 -0.69
CA ALA A 144 -18.99 2.34 0.37
C ALA A 144 -19.23 2.99 1.72
N GLU A 145 -19.15 2.18 2.77
CA GLU A 145 -19.21 2.64 4.15
C GLU A 145 -17.97 2.14 4.91
N ALA A 146 -17.35 3.03 5.66
CA ALA A 146 -16.26 2.69 6.57
C ALA A 146 -16.31 3.60 7.78
N GLY A 147 -16.10 3.03 8.99
CA GLY A 147 -16.09 3.79 10.24
C GLY A 147 -17.34 4.63 10.49
N GLY A 148 -18.50 4.19 10.03
CA GLY A 148 -19.78 4.91 10.16
C GLY A 148 -19.93 6.13 9.23
N ARG A 149 -19.11 6.22 8.17
CA ARG A 149 -19.20 7.27 7.14
C ARG A 149 -19.38 6.67 5.78
N GLY A 150 -20.23 7.29 4.96
CA GLY A 150 -20.43 6.95 3.57
C GLY A 150 -19.37 7.58 2.65
N PHE A 151 -19.08 6.91 1.55
CA PHE A 151 -18.14 7.34 0.51
C PHE A 151 -18.68 6.99 -0.87
N ASP A 152 -18.42 7.88 -1.82
CA ASP A 152 -18.53 7.59 -3.23
C ASP A 152 -17.11 7.52 -3.80
N ILE A 153 -16.74 6.37 -4.37
CA ILE A 153 -15.40 6.13 -4.90
C ILE A 153 -15.53 5.78 -6.37
N PHE A 154 -14.76 6.45 -7.23
CA PHE A 154 -14.75 6.18 -8.65
C PHE A 154 -13.37 6.42 -9.26
N ARG A 155 -13.16 5.90 -10.45
CA ARG A 155 -11.94 6.03 -11.22
C ARG A 155 -12.16 6.95 -12.42
N VAL A 156 -11.22 7.88 -12.64
CA VAL A 156 -11.18 8.74 -13.82
C VAL A 156 -9.93 8.39 -14.63
N PRO A 157 -10.07 7.91 -15.88
CA PRO A 157 -8.91 7.64 -16.72
C PRO A 157 -8.10 8.90 -17.01
N LEU A 158 -6.77 8.78 -17.07
CA LEU A 158 -5.88 9.83 -17.52
C LEU A 158 -5.76 9.78 -19.05
N GLY A 159 -6.23 10.84 -19.71
CA GLY A 159 -6.00 11.06 -21.14
C GLY A 159 -4.74 11.90 -21.38
N PRO A 160 -4.42 12.20 -22.67
CA PRO A 160 -3.27 13.03 -23.01
C PRO A 160 -3.29 14.43 -22.41
N GLU A 161 -4.49 14.97 -22.14
CA GLU A 161 -4.71 16.28 -21.52
C GLU A 161 -4.96 16.20 -20.00
N GLY A 162 -4.75 15.04 -19.37
CA GLY A 162 -5.03 14.77 -17.97
C GLY A 162 -6.40 14.14 -17.75
N ALA A 163 -6.88 14.22 -16.49
CA ALA A 163 -8.20 13.74 -16.09
C ALA A 163 -9.13 14.92 -15.87
N ARG A 164 -10.40 14.76 -16.23
CA ARG A 164 -11.46 15.75 -15.97
C ARG A 164 -12.67 15.05 -15.38
N PHE A 165 -13.25 15.62 -14.34
CA PHE A 165 -14.52 15.21 -13.74
C PHE A 165 -15.17 16.39 -13.05
N ASP A 166 -16.49 16.34 -12.88
CA ASP A 166 -17.24 17.36 -12.14
C ASP A 166 -17.10 17.09 -10.63
N ALA A 167 -16.22 17.87 -10.00
CA ALA A 167 -16.00 17.76 -8.57
C ALA A 167 -17.22 18.30 -7.78
N PRO A 168 -17.71 17.58 -6.76
CA PRO A 168 -18.75 18.08 -5.88
C PRO A 168 -18.31 19.38 -5.19
N ARG A 169 -19.17 20.40 -5.20
CA ARG A 169 -18.87 21.70 -4.58
C ARG A 169 -19.20 21.77 -3.10
N ASP A 170 -20.08 20.90 -2.64
CA ASP A 170 -20.68 20.85 -1.31
C ASP A 170 -20.19 19.67 -0.46
N ARG A 171 -19.29 18.87 -0.99
CA ARG A 171 -18.74 17.68 -0.32
C ARG A 171 -17.20 17.70 -0.34
N VAL A 172 -16.60 17.17 0.72
CA VAL A 172 -15.14 16.96 0.74
C VAL A 172 -14.78 15.82 -0.22
N TRP A 173 -13.73 16.03 -0.98
CA TRP A 173 -13.20 15.01 -1.87
C TRP A 173 -11.67 15.07 -1.96
N GLN A 174 -11.07 13.98 -2.37
CA GLN A 174 -9.65 13.88 -2.73
C GLN A 174 -9.50 13.04 -4.00
N ALA A 175 -8.37 13.24 -4.69
CA ALA A 175 -7.97 12.41 -5.81
C ALA A 175 -6.51 11.99 -5.65
N SER A 176 -6.19 10.78 -6.10
CA SER A 176 -4.85 10.21 -6.06
C SER A 176 -4.60 9.40 -7.33
N ALA A 177 -3.38 9.49 -7.89
CA ALA A 177 -3.00 8.64 -9.00
C ALA A 177 -2.98 7.17 -8.59
N ASP A 178 -3.45 6.29 -9.49
CA ASP A 178 -3.50 4.84 -9.27
C ASP A 178 -2.26 4.11 -9.82
N ASN A 179 -1.33 4.83 -10.45
CA ASN A 179 -0.16 4.32 -11.19
C ASN A 179 -0.50 3.36 -12.35
N CYS A 180 -1.79 3.28 -12.71
CA CYS A 180 -2.33 2.45 -13.79
C CYS A 180 -3.04 3.29 -14.88
N GLY A 181 -2.68 4.57 -14.98
CA GLY A 181 -3.23 5.49 -15.97
C GLY A 181 -4.59 6.07 -15.56
N GLY A 182 -4.83 6.26 -14.29
CA GLY A 182 -6.05 6.89 -13.77
C GLY A 182 -5.87 7.62 -12.44
N LEU A 183 -6.93 8.30 -12.05
CA LEU A 183 -7.11 8.85 -10.71
C LEU A 183 -8.21 8.10 -9.98
N VAL A 184 -7.97 7.71 -8.76
CA VAL A 184 -9.01 7.30 -7.82
C VAL A 184 -9.51 8.54 -7.08
N VAL A 185 -10.79 8.83 -7.23
CA VAL A 185 -11.47 9.93 -6.55
C VAL A 185 -12.34 9.36 -5.43
N THR A 186 -12.21 9.97 -4.27
CA THR A 186 -13.01 9.62 -3.08
C THR A 186 -13.75 10.86 -2.62
N VAL A 187 -15.05 10.75 -2.55
CA VAL A 187 -15.95 11.82 -2.09
C VAL A 187 -16.58 11.36 -0.78
N TRP A 188 -16.45 12.17 0.26
CA TRP A 188 -17.07 11.88 1.57
C TRP A 188 -18.57 12.13 1.52
N GLY A 189 -19.37 11.22 2.10
CA GLY A 189 -20.79 11.43 2.32
C GLY A 189 -21.08 12.71 3.10
N ALA A 190 -22.25 13.27 2.93
CA ALA A 190 -22.70 14.37 3.77
C ALA A 190 -22.68 13.93 5.24
N VAL A 191 -22.16 14.78 6.12
CA VAL A 191 -22.14 14.56 7.58
C VAL A 191 -23.55 14.80 8.12
#